data_fbebdacefbfbbadbc14bf41230feb52f
#
_entry.id   fbebdacefbfbbadbc14bf41230feb52f
#
_cell.length_a   1.000
_cell.length_b   1.000
_cell.length_c   1.000
_cell.angle_alpha   90.00
_cell.angle_beta   90.00
_cell.angle_gamma   90.00
#
_symmetry.space_group_name_H-M   'P 1'
#
loop_
_entity.id
_entity.type
_entity.pdbx_description
1 polymer ?
#
loop_
_entity_poly.entity_id
_entity_poly.type
_entity_poly.pdbx_seq_one_letter_code
_entity_poly.pdbx_strand_id
1 'polypeptide(L)'
;MKARTIGISGSTLKIIAIISMLIDHTAAVVIKAYMLANIANTNLISLYKYMRLIGRLAFPIFCFLLIEGFKYTRNRKRYALRLGIFALISEIPFNLAFRGKLLAPDYQNVFFTLLIGLLVMQGFSLIEERTAKKKWFPMIENTSLQTSIVFFVCLLVLLAGMLAADFLNTDYGGFGVLAIATMYLLRESPVSSMVGGCIILTIMSVYEMVAFVDVLLVKFYNGERGLNLKLIFYLFYPVHLIVLYLIAP
;
A
#
# COMPACT_ATOMS: atom_id res chain seq x y z
N MET A 1 -23.20 23.77 -11.00
CA MET A 1 -22.45 22.59 -11.52
C MET A 1 -20.96 22.88 -11.33
N LYS A 2 -20.25 22.10 -10.50
CA LYS A 2 -18.78 22.20 -10.45
C LYS A 2 -18.23 21.76 -11.82
N ALA A 3 -17.43 22.60 -12.47
CA ALA A 3 -16.72 22.19 -13.67
C ALA A 3 -15.95 20.91 -13.38
N ARG A 4 -16.14 19.90 -14.22
CA ARG A 4 -15.39 18.62 -14.12
C ARG A 4 -13.92 18.97 -14.36
N THR A 5 -13.09 18.84 -13.33
CA THR A 5 -11.64 19.02 -13.49
C THR A 5 -11.13 17.91 -14.42
N ILE A 6 -10.51 18.29 -15.52
CA ILE A 6 -9.88 17.35 -16.46
C ILE A 6 -8.72 16.69 -15.72
N GLY A 7 -8.69 15.35 -15.71
CA GLY A 7 -7.61 14.62 -15.04
C GLY A 7 -8.02 13.20 -14.61
N ILE A 8 -7.10 12.51 -13.96
CA ILE A 8 -7.27 11.14 -13.47
C ILE A 8 -7.94 11.18 -12.09
N SER A 9 -9.06 10.49 -11.92
CA SER A 9 -9.74 10.38 -10.63
C SER A 9 -9.15 9.28 -9.74
N GLY A 10 -9.45 9.30 -8.44
CA GLY A 10 -9.07 8.24 -7.51
C GLY A 10 -9.64 6.87 -7.89
N SER A 11 -10.83 6.80 -8.50
CA SER A 11 -11.36 5.53 -9.01
C SER A 11 -10.60 5.02 -10.23
N THR A 12 -10.12 5.91 -11.10
CA THR A 12 -9.27 5.54 -12.25
C THR A 12 -7.92 4.98 -11.77
N LEU A 13 -7.27 5.65 -10.81
CA LEU A 13 -6.04 5.14 -10.20
C LEU A 13 -6.26 3.75 -9.57
N LYS A 14 -7.38 3.53 -8.89
CA LYS A 14 -7.73 2.21 -8.34
C LYS A 14 -7.88 1.14 -9.41
N ILE A 15 -8.52 1.45 -10.53
CA ILE A 15 -8.68 0.51 -11.64
C ILE A 15 -7.30 0.15 -12.20
N ILE A 16 -6.41 1.12 -12.41
CA ILE A 16 -5.05 0.88 -12.87
C ILE A 16 -4.31 -0.05 -11.88
N ALA A 17 -4.36 0.25 -10.58
CA ALA A 17 -3.72 -0.57 -9.55
C ALA A 17 -4.26 -2.01 -9.51
N ILE A 18 -5.59 -2.20 -9.66
CA ILE A 18 -6.24 -3.52 -9.69
C ILE A 18 -5.81 -4.32 -10.92
N ILE A 19 -5.76 -3.70 -12.10
CA ILE A 19 -5.32 -4.36 -13.33
C ILE A 19 -3.84 -4.75 -13.19
N SER A 20 -3.00 -3.84 -12.72
CA SER A 20 -1.58 -4.10 -12.47
C SER A 20 -1.39 -5.26 -11.47
N MET A 21 -2.12 -5.26 -10.36
CA MET A 21 -2.11 -6.33 -9.37
C MET A 21 -2.60 -7.67 -9.93
N LEU A 22 -3.64 -7.67 -10.76
CA LEU A 22 -4.13 -8.88 -11.41
C LEU A 22 -3.07 -9.49 -12.34
N ILE A 23 -2.38 -8.66 -13.11
CA ILE A 23 -1.26 -9.08 -13.97
C ILE A 23 -0.14 -9.70 -13.12
N ASP A 24 0.25 -9.03 -12.02
CA ASP A 24 1.27 -9.51 -11.08
C ASP A 24 0.93 -10.87 -10.49
N HIS A 25 -0.28 -11.01 -9.95
CA HIS A 25 -0.71 -12.23 -9.28
C HIS A 25 -0.93 -13.37 -10.30
N THR A 26 -1.37 -13.06 -11.52
CA THR A 26 -1.41 -14.05 -12.60
C THR A 26 -0.01 -14.58 -12.91
N ALA A 27 0.99 -13.70 -12.96
CA ALA A 27 2.37 -14.14 -13.13
C ALA A 27 2.83 -15.01 -11.95
N ALA A 28 2.60 -14.54 -10.71
CA ALA A 28 3.11 -15.17 -9.51
C ALA A 28 2.46 -16.52 -9.18
N VAL A 29 1.20 -16.74 -9.60
CA VAL A 29 0.44 -17.97 -9.32
C VAL A 29 0.42 -18.87 -10.55
N VAL A 30 -0.11 -18.38 -11.68
CA VAL A 30 -0.37 -19.22 -12.86
C VAL A 30 0.89 -19.39 -13.71
N ILE A 31 1.52 -18.29 -14.17
CA ILE A 31 2.69 -18.39 -15.06
C ILE A 31 3.86 -19.07 -14.37
N LYS A 32 4.07 -18.80 -13.07
CA LYS A 32 5.10 -19.47 -12.27
C LYS A 32 4.89 -20.98 -12.22
N ALA A 33 3.66 -21.46 -12.05
CA ALA A 33 3.36 -22.90 -12.04
C ALA A 33 3.67 -23.54 -13.40
N TYR A 34 3.24 -22.93 -14.52
CA TYR A 34 3.60 -23.40 -15.86
C TYR A 34 5.11 -23.35 -16.12
N MET A 35 5.81 -22.32 -15.63
CA MET A 35 7.26 -22.19 -15.77
C MET A 35 8.01 -23.28 -15.03
N LEU A 36 7.54 -23.68 -13.83
CA LEU A 36 8.14 -24.78 -13.07
C LEU A 36 7.91 -26.14 -13.75
N ALA A 37 6.79 -26.34 -14.41
CA ALA A 37 6.50 -27.55 -15.19
C ALA A 37 7.28 -27.60 -16.52
N ASN A 38 7.74 -26.44 -17.07
CA ASN A 38 8.41 -26.31 -18.37
C ASN A 38 9.65 -25.44 -18.25
N ILE A 39 10.62 -25.84 -17.46
CA ILE A 39 11.81 -25.05 -17.08
C ILE A 39 12.64 -24.54 -18.28
N ALA A 40 12.63 -25.29 -19.40
CA ALA A 40 13.38 -24.94 -20.60
C ALA A 40 12.71 -23.83 -21.48
N ASN A 41 11.50 -23.38 -21.14
CA ASN A 41 10.78 -22.40 -21.95
C ASN A 41 11.16 -20.96 -21.57
N THR A 42 12.12 -20.40 -22.30
CA THR A 42 12.63 -19.02 -22.09
C THR A 42 11.56 -17.95 -22.29
N ASN A 43 10.54 -18.20 -23.13
CA ASN A 43 9.44 -17.25 -23.35
C ASN A 43 8.58 -17.10 -22.11
N LEU A 44 8.33 -18.17 -21.36
CA LEU A 44 7.57 -18.11 -20.08
C LEU A 44 8.37 -17.33 -19.03
N ILE A 45 9.68 -17.49 -18.97
CA ILE A 45 10.54 -16.73 -18.04
C ILE A 45 10.46 -15.24 -18.34
N SER A 46 10.54 -14.86 -19.62
CA SER A 46 10.44 -13.46 -20.05
C SER A 46 9.07 -12.88 -19.75
N LEU A 47 8.00 -13.61 -20.08
CA LEU A 47 6.62 -13.22 -19.79
C LEU A 47 6.41 -13.00 -18.27
N TYR A 48 6.86 -13.94 -17.43
CA TYR A 48 6.81 -13.82 -15.98
C TYR A 48 7.47 -12.53 -15.49
N LYS A 49 8.70 -12.25 -15.96
CA LYS A 49 9.46 -11.04 -15.55
C LYS A 49 8.71 -9.76 -15.91
N TYR A 50 8.22 -9.63 -17.15
CA TYR A 50 7.51 -8.42 -17.60
C TYR A 50 6.18 -8.23 -16.83
N MET A 51 5.42 -9.29 -16.61
CA MET A 51 4.18 -9.20 -15.83
C MET A 51 4.46 -8.78 -14.37
N ARG A 52 5.52 -9.31 -13.74
CA ARG A 52 5.96 -8.91 -12.40
C ARG A 52 6.41 -7.45 -12.33
N LEU A 53 7.05 -6.93 -13.39
CA LEU A 53 7.42 -5.51 -13.46
C LEU A 53 6.20 -4.60 -13.56
N ILE A 54 5.21 -4.95 -14.38
CA ILE A 54 3.94 -4.21 -14.46
C ILE A 54 3.26 -4.21 -13.08
N GLY A 55 3.34 -5.31 -12.37
CA GLY A 55 2.77 -5.47 -11.03
C GLY A 55 3.29 -4.47 -10.00
N ARG A 56 4.52 -3.98 -10.16
CA ARG A 56 5.13 -3.02 -9.22
C ARG A 56 4.38 -1.69 -9.12
N LEU A 57 3.57 -1.34 -10.11
CA LEU A 57 2.73 -0.14 -10.09
C LEU A 57 1.59 -0.21 -9.06
N ALA A 58 1.15 -1.41 -8.67
CA ALA A 58 -0.05 -1.57 -7.84
C ALA A 58 0.13 -0.99 -6.42
N PHE A 59 1.20 -1.37 -5.73
CA PHE A 59 1.39 -1.03 -4.31
C PHE A 59 1.54 0.47 -4.06
N PRO A 60 2.38 1.23 -4.77
CA PRO A 60 2.51 2.67 -4.58
C PRO A 60 1.20 3.42 -4.81
N ILE A 61 0.41 3.01 -5.82
CA ILE A 61 -0.91 3.60 -6.06
C ILE A 61 -1.85 3.30 -4.89
N PHE A 62 -1.85 2.07 -4.34
CA PHE A 62 -2.66 1.74 -3.16
C PHE A 62 -2.22 2.53 -1.93
N CYS A 63 -0.93 2.73 -1.71
CA CYS A 63 -0.40 3.59 -0.64
C CYS A 63 -0.88 5.04 -0.79
N PHE A 64 -0.78 5.61 -2.00
CA PHE A 64 -1.29 6.94 -2.30
C PHE A 64 -2.78 7.06 -2.01
N LEU A 65 -3.58 6.11 -2.47
CA LEU A 65 -5.03 6.09 -2.24
C LEU A 65 -5.40 5.82 -0.78
N LEU A 66 -4.55 5.13 -0.01
CA LEU A 66 -4.69 4.97 1.43
C LEU A 66 -4.57 6.32 2.14
N ILE A 67 -3.58 7.13 1.76
CA ILE A 67 -3.34 8.47 2.31
C ILE A 67 -4.48 9.41 1.95
N GLU A 68 -4.92 9.42 0.69
CA GLU A 68 -6.09 10.18 0.26
C GLU A 68 -7.35 9.73 1.04
N GLY A 69 -7.55 8.41 1.21
CA GLY A 69 -8.62 7.87 2.03
C GLY A 69 -8.55 8.31 3.49
N PHE A 70 -7.36 8.37 4.06
CA PHE A 70 -7.14 8.84 5.43
C PHE A 70 -7.47 10.33 5.58
N LYS A 71 -7.06 11.16 4.63
CA LYS A 71 -7.30 12.61 4.59
C LYS A 71 -8.79 12.94 4.58
N TYR A 72 -9.58 12.20 3.80
CA TYR A 72 -11.01 12.49 3.61
C TYR A 72 -11.97 11.67 4.48
N THR A 73 -11.47 10.70 5.28
CA THR A 73 -12.35 9.88 6.12
C THR A 73 -12.79 10.62 7.38
N ARG A 74 -14.10 10.59 7.66
CA ARG A 74 -14.65 11.11 8.92
C ARG A 74 -14.42 10.18 10.12
N ASN A 75 -14.18 8.88 9.87
CA ASN A 75 -14.02 7.88 10.92
C ASN A 75 -12.85 6.94 10.63
N ARG A 76 -11.68 7.32 11.13
CA ARG A 76 -10.42 6.58 10.96
C ARG A 76 -10.47 5.19 11.61
N LYS A 77 -11.16 5.03 12.74
CA LYS A 77 -11.34 3.72 13.40
C LYS A 77 -12.10 2.74 12.51
N ARG A 78 -13.22 3.17 11.90
CA ARG A 78 -13.97 2.35 10.94
C ARG A 78 -13.17 2.04 9.68
N TYR A 79 -12.24 2.93 9.29
CA TYR A 79 -11.35 2.68 8.16
C TYR A 79 -10.34 1.58 8.49
N ALA A 80 -9.67 1.67 9.63
CA ALA A 80 -8.75 0.64 10.11
C ALA A 80 -9.45 -0.71 10.30
N LEU A 81 -10.64 -0.71 10.93
CA LEU A 81 -11.43 -1.93 11.13
C LEU A 81 -11.77 -2.63 9.80
N ARG A 82 -12.16 -1.87 8.77
CA ARG A 82 -12.43 -2.45 7.43
C ARG A 82 -11.16 -3.07 6.83
N LEU A 83 -10.03 -2.37 6.88
CA LEU A 83 -8.77 -2.94 6.40
C LEU A 83 -8.41 -4.23 7.16
N GLY A 84 -8.55 -4.24 8.48
CA GLY A 84 -8.31 -5.43 9.30
C GLY A 84 -9.23 -6.60 8.96
N ILE A 85 -10.53 -6.35 8.79
CA ILE A 85 -11.48 -7.39 8.38
C ILE A 85 -11.09 -7.97 7.01
N PHE A 86 -10.75 -7.13 6.02
CA PHE A 86 -10.35 -7.61 4.71
C PHE A 86 -8.96 -8.25 4.70
N ALA A 87 -8.05 -7.83 5.58
CA ALA A 87 -6.79 -8.54 5.79
C ALA A 87 -7.04 -9.99 6.22
N LEU A 88 -7.91 -10.20 7.21
CA LEU A 88 -8.26 -11.54 7.71
C LEU A 88 -9.03 -12.38 6.67
N ILE A 89 -10.02 -11.80 6.00
CA ILE A 89 -10.78 -12.49 4.95
C ILE A 89 -9.89 -12.91 3.78
N SER A 90 -8.92 -12.07 3.43
CA SER A 90 -8.02 -12.31 2.30
C SER A 90 -6.91 -13.30 2.61
N GLU A 91 -6.70 -13.65 3.87
CA GLU A 91 -5.57 -14.50 4.29
C GLU A 91 -5.68 -15.91 3.72
N ILE A 92 -6.85 -16.53 3.80
CA ILE A 92 -7.07 -17.87 3.25
C ILE A 92 -6.89 -17.89 1.72
N PRO A 93 -7.56 -17.01 0.93
CA PRO A 93 -7.30 -16.89 -0.52
C PRO A 93 -5.83 -16.65 -0.86
N PHE A 94 -5.15 -15.81 -0.10
CA PHE A 94 -3.74 -15.50 -0.30
C PHE A 94 -2.84 -16.72 -0.06
N ASN A 95 -3.03 -17.41 1.06
CA ASN A 95 -2.27 -18.60 1.40
C ASN A 95 -2.49 -19.73 0.38
N LEU A 96 -3.73 -19.94 -0.07
CA LEU A 96 -4.03 -20.92 -1.12
C LEU A 96 -3.31 -20.57 -2.43
N ALA A 97 -3.40 -19.31 -2.89
CA ALA A 97 -2.83 -18.88 -4.16
C ALA A 97 -1.28 -18.94 -4.17
N PHE A 98 -0.64 -18.55 -3.09
CA PHE A 98 0.84 -18.41 -3.04
C PHE A 98 1.57 -19.56 -2.37
N ARG A 99 0.90 -20.34 -1.52
CA ARG A 99 1.52 -21.42 -0.73
C ARG A 99 0.83 -22.78 -0.91
N GLY A 100 -0.35 -22.84 -1.52
CA GLY A 100 -1.13 -24.06 -1.64
C GLY A 100 -1.63 -24.63 -0.29
N LYS A 101 -1.71 -23.78 0.75
CA LYS A 101 -2.10 -24.16 2.11
C LYS A 101 -3.17 -23.20 2.63
N LEU A 102 -4.05 -23.67 3.52
CA LEU A 102 -5.05 -22.82 4.15
C LEU A 102 -4.45 -21.80 5.13
N LEU A 103 -3.40 -22.21 5.86
CA LEU A 103 -2.71 -21.39 6.84
C LEU A 103 -1.20 -21.40 6.55
N ALA A 104 -0.62 -20.21 6.39
CA ALA A 104 0.81 -19.99 6.18
C ALA A 104 1.26 -18.72 6.94
N PRO A 105 1.53 -18.82 8.25
CA PRO A 105 1.85 -17.67 9.09
C PRO A 105 3.20 -17.01 8.77
N ASP A 106 3.98 -17.62 7.90
CA ASP A 106 5.29 -17.15 7.44
C ASP A 106 5.23 -16.03 6.39
N TYR A 107 4.04 -15.70 5.86
CA TYR A 107 3.88 -14.63 4.87
C TYR A 107 2.42 -14.14 4.83
N GLN A 108 2.21 -12.89 5.20
CA GLN A 108 0.88 -12.28 5.29
C GLN A 108 0.59 -11.36 4.11
N ASN A 109 -0.69 -11.23 3.74
CA ASN A 109 -1.11 -10.40 2.62
C ASN A 109 -0.91 -8.89 2.84
N VAL A 110 -0.90 -8.13 1.74
CA VAL A 110 -0.62 -6.69 1.69
C VAL A 110 -1.57 -5.81 2.53
N PHE A 111 -2.79 -6.28 2.83
CA PHE A 111 -3.70 -5.50 3.68
C PHE A 111 -3.17 -5.32 5.11
N PHE A 112 -2.37 -6.24 5.61
CA PHE A 112 -1.70 -6.08 6.91
C PHE A 112 -0.67 -4.94 6.85
N THR A 113 0.14 -4.84 5.79
CA THR A 113 1.06 -3.70 5.59
C THR A 113 0.30 -2.37 5.52
N LEU A 114 -0.78 -2.32 4.73
CA LEU A 114 -1.62 -1.12 4.61
C LEU A 114 -2.28 -0.75 5.95
N LEU A 115 -2.72 -1.73 6.74
CA LEU A 115 -3.29 -1.52 8.06
C LEU A 115 -2.26 -0.94 9.04
N ILE A 116 -1.06 -1.53 9.11
CA ILE A 116 0.01 -1.05 9.99
C ILE A 116 0.42 0.37 9.57
N GLY A 117 0.60 0.62 8.26
CA GLY A 117 0.87 1.95 7.74
C GLY A 117 -0.22 2.97 8.10
N LEU A 118 -1.50 2.57 8.03
CA LEU A 118 -2.63 3.41 8.47
C LEU A 118 -2.55 3.73 9.97
N LEU A 119 -2.17 2.78 10.81
CA LEU A 119 -2.01 2.99 12.26
C LEU A 119 -0.83 3.92 12.56
N VAL A 120 0.29 3.81 11.82
CA VAL A 120 1.42 4.75 11.92
C VAL A 120 0.99 6.17 11.54
N MET A 121 0.28 6.35 10.41
CA MET A 121 -0.28 7.65 10.02
C MET A 121 -1.24 8.21 11.09
N GLN A 122 -2.06 7.35 11.69
CA GLN A 122 -2.94 7.75 12.80
C GLN A 122 -2.13 8.23 14.01
N GLY A 123 -1.03 7.55 14.35
CA GLY A 123 -0.09 7.97 15.39
C GLY A 123 0.49 9.35 15.11
N PHE A 124 1.01 9.58 13.90
CA PHE A 124 1.54 10.88 13.47
C PHE A 124 0.49 11.99 13.57
N SER A 125 -0.73 11.74 13.05
CA SER A 125 -1.82 12.71 13.13
C SER A 125 -2.21 13.06 14.56
N LEU A 126 -2.23 12.09 15.48
CA LEU A 126 -2.52 12.34 16.90
C LEU A 126 -1.42 13.17 17.55
N ILE A 127 -0.17 12.93 17.22
CA ILE A 127 0.97 13.70 17.71
C ILE A 127 0.88 15.15 17.20
N GLU A 128 0.65 15.33 15.89
CA GLU A 128 0.45 16.64 15.25
C GLU A 128 -0.69 17.43 15.93
N GLU A 129 -1.86 16.81 16.10
CA GLU A 129 -3.05 17.44 16.71
C GLU A 129 -2.82 17.85 18.18
N ARG A 130 -2.12 17.01 18.96
CA ARG A 130 -1.85 17.29 20.39
C ARG A 130 -0.79 18.36 20.56
N THR A 131 0.23 18.38 19.70
CA THR A 131 1.27 19.39 19.68
C THR A 131 0.68 20.76 19.31
N ALA A 132 -0.12 20.83 18.24
CA ALA A 132 -0.77 22.06 17.82
C ALA A 132 -1.70 22.67 18.87
N LYS A 133 -2.35 21.82 19.69
CA LYS A 133 -3.24 22.24 20.81
C LYS A 133 -2.48 22.54 22.11
N LYS A 134 -1.13 22.52 22.10
CA LYS A 134 -0.28 22.65 23.31
C LYS A 134 -0.65 21.70 24.46
N LYS A 135 -1.33 20.57 24.16
CA LYS A 135 -1.74 19.58 25.17
C LYS A 135 -0.62 18.63 25.56
N TRP A 136 0.35 18.45 24.69
CA TRP A 136 1.59 17.72 24.97
C TRP A 136 2.67 18.73 25.31
N PHE A 137 3.26 18.62 26.46
CA PHE A 137 4.33 19.50 26.93
C PHE A 137 3.96 20.98 27.15
N PRO A 138 2.88 21.31 27.89
CA PRO A 138 2.49 22.70 28.13
C PRO A 138 3.57 23.50 28.90
N MET A 139 4.50 22.83 29.56
CA MET A 139 5.59 23.45 30.33
C MET A 139 6.90 23.65 29.55
N ILE A 140 6.98 23.17 28.28
CA ILE A 140 8.20 23.34 27.46
C ILE A 140 8.01 24.59 26.60
N GLU A 141 8.61 25.71 27.04
CA GLU A 141 8.62 26.97 26.28
C GLU A 141 9.60 26.93 25.10
N ASN A 142 10.63 26.06 25.18
CA ASN A 142 11.63 25.94 24.13
C ASN A 142 11.09 25.18 22.91
N THR A 143 10.78 25.91 21.86
CA THR A 143 10.24 25.41 20.58
C THR A 143 11.16 24.35 19.94
N SER A 144 12.47 24.52 20.04
CA SER A 144 13.46 23.56 19.49
C SER A 144 13.40 22.21 20.20
N LEU A 145 13.35 22.22 21.55
CA LEU A 145 13.24 21.02 22.34
C LEU A 145 11.91 20.30 22.09
N GLN A 146 10.80 21.04 22.00
CA GLN A 146 9.49 20.48 21.66
C GLN A 146 9.50 19.80 20.30
N THR A 147 10.09 20.43 19.28
CA THR A 147 10.23 19.85 17.92
C THR A 147 11.06 18.57 17.95
N SER A 148 12.18 18.54 18.69
CA SER A 148 13.04 17.36 18.83
C SER A 148 12.30 16.18 19.49
N ILE A 149 11.51 16.45 20.54
CA ILE A 149 10.72 15.43 21.22
C ILE A 149 9.65 14.86 20.29
N VAL A 150 8.92 15.73 19.57
CA VAL A 150 7.90 15.32 18.59
C VAL A 150 8.52 14.44 17.50
N PHE A 151 9.66 14.85 16.95
CA PHE A 151 10.40 14.06 15.96
C PHE A 151 10.76 12.68 16.49
N PHE A 152 11.32 12.62 17.71
CA PHE A 152 11.71 11.36 18.32
C PHE A 152 10.52 10.43 18.56
N VAL A 153 9.39 10.95 19.07
CA VAL A 153 8.17 10.17 19.27
C VAL A 153 7.61 9.66 17.93
N CYS A 154 7.59 10.47 16.90
CA CYS A 154 7.20 10.04 15.55
C CYS A 154 8.12 8.93 15.03
N LEU A 155 9.43 9.06 15.25
CA LEU A 155 10.41 8.03 14.88
C LEU A 155 10.15 6.71 15.60
N LEU A 156 9.85 6.74 16.91
CA LEU A 156 9.50 5.53 17.69
C LEU A 156 8.23 4.87 17.16
N VAL A 157 7.19 5.65 16.82
CA VAL A 157 5.94 5.13 16.23
C VAL A 157 6.23 4.47 14.88
N LEU A 158 7.07 5.08 14.05
CA LEU A 158 7.47 4.52 12.76
C LEU A 158 8.23 3.20 12.95
N LEU A 159 9.27 3.19 13.79
CA LEU A 159 10.07 1.99 14.05
C LEU A 159 9.22 0.85 14.61
N ALA A 160 8.30 1.14 15.53
CA ALA A 160 7.38 0.14 16.06
C ALA A 160 6.48 -0.44 14.95
N GLY A 161 6.00 0.39 14.02
CA GLY A 161 5.21 -0.06 12.87
C GLY A 161 6.04 -0.92 11.90
N MET A 162 7.28 -0.52 11.60
CA MET A 162 8.19 -1.30 10.75
C MET A 162 8.50 -2.66 11.35
N LEU A 163 8.88 -2.70 12.63
CA LEU A 163 9.16 -3.94 13.35
C LEU A 163 7.93 -4.85 13.43
N ALA A 164 6.74 -4.29 13.63
CA ALA A 164 5.51 -5.08 13.63
C ALA A 164 5.22 -5.70 12.25
N ALA A 165 5.46 -4.96 11.16
CA ALA A 165 5.28 -5.46 9.80
C ALA A 165 6.26 -6.59 9.47
N ASP A 166 7.53 -6.43 9.87
CA ASP A 166 8.56 -7.46 9.66
C ASP A 166 8.32 -8.69 10.55
N PHE A 167 7.96 -8.50 11.82
CA PHE A 167 7.63 -9.60 12.74
C PHE A 167 6.45 -10.44 12.24
N LEU A 168 5.43 -9.79 11.66
CA LEU A 168 4.28 -10.46 11.07
C LEU A 168 4.56 -11.00 9.66
N ASN A 169 5.75 -10.78 9.10
CA ASN A 169 6.12 -11.16 7.73
C ASN A 169 5.09 -10.66 6.69
N THR A 170 4.66 -9.40 6.81
CA THR A 170 3.68 -8.84 5.88
C THR A 170 4.31 -8.57 4.52
N ASP A 171 3.51 -8.62 3.46
CA ASP A 171 3.95 -8.24 2.12
C ASP A 171 4.47 -6.79 2.13
N TYR A 172 5.65 -6.53 1.53
CA TYR A 172 6.45 -5.31 1.64
C TYR A 172 7.05 -5.00 3.03
N GLY A 173 6.72 -5.73 4.11
CA GLY A 173 7.33 -5.60 5.43
C GLY A 173 7.47 -4.17 5.95
N GLY A 174 8.53 -3.91 6.72
CA GLY A 174 8.85 -2.59 7.27
C GLY A 174 9.10 -1.52 6.21
N PHE A 175 9.64 -1.88 5.04
CA PHE A 175 9.83 -0.93 3.93
C PHE A 175 8.49 -0.43 3.36
N GLY A 176 7.47 -1.28 3.29
CA GLY A 176 6.12 -0.88 2.90
C GLY A 176 5.53 0.14 3.87
N VAL A 177 5.71 -0.07 5.18
CA VAL A 177 5.30 0.89 6.23
C VAL A 177 6.08 2.19 6.13
N LEU A 178 7.40 2.14 5.90
CA LEU A 178 8.25 3.31 5.70
C LEU A 178 7.83 4.11 4.46
N ALA A 179 7.51 3.44 3.35
CA ALA A 179 7.00 4.08 2.14
C ALA A 179 5.68 4.83 2.42
N ILE A 180 4.72 4.19 3.08
CA ILE A 180 3.45 4.82 3.48
C ILE A 180 3.69 6.04 4.38
N ALA A 181 4.57 5.92 5.38
CA ALA A 181 4.90 7.00 6.29
C ALA A 181 5.55 8.19 5.56
N THR A 182 6.51 7.92 4.67
CA THR A 182 7.18 8.94 3.83
C THR A 182 6.19 9.65 2.93
N MET A 183 5.32 8.89 2.26
CA MET A 183 4.27 9.43 1.41
C MET A 183 3.29 10.31 2.22
N TYR A 184 2.95 9.90 3.44
CA TYR A 184 2.10 10.68 4.35
C TYR A 184 2.75 11.98 4.79
N LEU A 185 4.04 11.98 5.10
CA LEU A 185 4.77 13.20 5.47
C LEU A 185 4.84 14.19 4.31
N LEU A 186 4.91 13.70 3.07
CA LEU A 186 4.93 14.51 1.85
C LEU A 186 3.55 14.75 1.23
N ARG A 187 2.46 14.49 1.96
CA ARG A 187 1.07 14.48 1.47
C ARG A 187 0.53 15.80 0.92
N GLU A 188 1.20 16.90 1.18
CA GLU A 188 0.77 18.22 0.68
C GLU A 188 0.96 18.34 -0.85
N SER A 189 1.91 17.60 -1.42
CA SER A 189 2.12 17.50 -2.86
C SER A 189 1.93 16.04 -3.30
N PRO A 190 0.90 15.72 -4.10
CA PRO A 190 0.69 14.37 -4.64
C PRO A 190 1.93 13.80 -5.34
N VAL A 191 2.62 14.62 -6.12
CA VAL A 191 3.84 14.22 -6.85
C VAL A 191 4.98 13.93 -5.87
N SER A 192 5.25 14.80 -4.91
CA SER A 192 6.30 14.59 -3.91
C SER A 192 6.02 13.36 -3.05
N SER A 193 4.77 13.15 -2.68
CA SER A 193 4.31 11.96 -1.96
C SER A 193 4.65 10.69 -2.74
N MET A 194 4.25 10.60 -4.01
CA MET A 194 4.53 9.44 -4.85
C MET A 194 6.02 9.23 -5.07
N VAL A 195 6.79 10.29 -5.37
CA VAL A 195 8.25 10.21 -5.52
C VAL A 195 8.91 9.67 -4.25
N GLY A 196 8.55 10.18 -3.07
CA GLY A 196 9.08 9.71 -1.80
C GLY A 196 8.82 8.23 -1.56
N GLY A 197 7.60 7.76 -1.83
CA GLY A 197 7.26 6.34 -1.75
C GLY A 197 8.07 5.47 -2.72
N CYS A 198 8.18 5.89 -3.98
CA CYS A 198 8.96 5.18 -5.00
C CYS A 198 10.45 5.07 -4.63
N ILE A 199 11.04 6.13 -4.05
CA ILE A 199 12.43 6.09 -3.56
C ILE A 199 12.59 5.00 -2.50
N ILE A 200 11.74 4.97 -1.48
CA ILE A 200 11.81 3.97 -0.40
C ILE A 200 11.65 2.55 -0.95
N LEU A 201 10.71 2.33 -1.85
CA LEU A 201 10.50 1.01 -2.46
C LEU A 201 11.69 0.61 -3.34
N THR A 202 12.31 1.54 -4.07
CA THR A 202 13.51 1.27 -4.88
C THR A 202 14.72 0.91 -4.00
N ILE A 203 14.83 1.50 -2.80
CA ILE A 203 15.86 1.10 -1.80
C ILE A 203 15.61 -0.34 -1.33
N MET A 204 14.34 -0.75 -1.16
CA MET A 204 14.00 -2.14 -0.83
C MET A 204 14.37 -3.11 -1.97
N SER A 205 14.06 -2.74 -3.20
CA SER A 205 14.34 -3.55 -4.39
C SER A 205 14.45 -2.68 -5.64
N VAL A 206 15.53 -2.83 -6.40
CA VAL A 206 15.73 -2.09 -7.66
C VAL A 206 14.60 -2.32 -8.69
N TYR A 207 13.92 -3.46 -8.63
CA TYR A 207 12.77 -3.75 -9.49
C TYR A 207 11.58 -2.83 -9.26
N GLU A 208 11.48 -2.23 -8.07
CA GLU A 208 10.45 -1.25 -7.73
C GLU A 208 10.68 0.12 -8.42
N MET A 209 11.81 0.33 -9.07
CA MET A 209 12.08 1.55 -9.87
C MET A 209 11.01 1.78 -10.94
N VAL A 210 10.39 0.73 -11.47
CA VAL A 210 9.29 0.83 -12.44
C VAL A 210 8.10 1.62 -11.89
N ALA A 211 7.90 1.62 -10.56
CA ALA A 211 6.86 2.39 -9.89
C ALA A 211 6.98 3.92 -10.07
N PHE A 212 8.12 4.44 -10.53
CA PHE A 212 8.21 5.87 -10.90
C PHE A 212 7.28 6.26 -12.05
N VAL A 213 6.76 5.32 -12.82
CA VAL A 213 5.70 5.57 -13.81
C VAL A 213 4.44 6.12 -13.12
N ASP A 214 4.16 5.73 -11.88
CA ASP A 214 3.02 6.20 -11.10
C ASP A 214 3.10 7.70 -10.77
N VAL A 215 4.30 8.27 -10.76
CA VAL A 215 4.50 9.73 -10.61
C VAL A 215 3.81 10.48 -11.74
N LEU A 216 3.87 9.96 -12.97
CA LEU A 216 3.15 10.55 -14.11
C LEU A 216 1.64 10.44 -13.95
N LEU A 217 1.14 9.31 -13.44
CA LEU A 217 -0.30 9.12 -13.21
C LEU A 217 -0.80 10.09 -12.14
N VAL A 218 -0.05 10.22 -11.03
CA VAL A 218 -0.42 11.10 -9.92
C VAL A 218 -0.26 12.58 -10.28
N LYS A 219 0.66 12.93 -11.17
CA LYS A 219 0.76 14.30 -11.70
C LYS A 219 -0.54 14.80 -12.35
N PHE A 220 -1.29 13.90 -12.97
CA PHE A 220 -2.61 14.18 -13.57
C PHE A 220 -3.78 13.90 -12.64
N TYR A 221 -3.53 13.58 -11.38
CA TYR A 221 -4.59 13.34 -10.39
C TYR A 221 -5.36 14.63 -10.08
N ASN A 222 -6.67 14.61 -10.24
CA ASN A 222 -7.54 15.77 -10.11
C ASN A 222 -8.13 16.00 -8.70
N GLY A 223 -7.71 15.19 -7.70
CA GLY A 223 -8.25 15.27 -6.34
C GLY A 223 -9.69 14.71 -6.18
N GLU A 224 -10.33 14.28 -7.25
CA GLU A 224 -11.69 13.74 -7.19
C GLU A 224 -11.70 12.24 -6.91
N ARG A 225 -12.64 11.82 -6.07
CA ARG A 225 -12.80 10.40 -5.73
C ARG A 225 -13.18 9.54 -6.93
N GLY A 226 -13.98 10.09 -7.86
CA GLY A 226 -14.59 9.35 -8.95
C GLY A 226 -15.70 8.40 -8.49
N LEU A 227 -15.86 7.25 -9.17
CA LEU A 227 -16.91 6.27 -8.94
C LEU A 227 -16.85 5.65 -7.53
N ASN A 228 -18.02 5.45 -6.91
CA ASN A 228 -18.12 4.87 -5.58
C ASN A 228 -18.18 3.33 -5.62
N LEU A 229 -17.10 2.69 -6.01
CA LEU A 229 -16.98 1.24 -6.14
C LEU A 229 -16.30 0.58 -4.94
N LYS A 230 -16.49 1.11 -3.72
CA LYS A 230 -15.75 0.67 -2.53
C LYS A 230 -15.79 -0.85 -2.31
N LEU A 231 -16.99 -1.44 -2.33
CA LEU A 231 -17.15 -2.86 -2.02
C LEU A 231 -16.48 -3.74 -3.07
N ILE A 232 -16.61 -3.36 -4.35
CA ILE A 232 -15.99 -4.08 -5.46
C ILE A 232 -14.47 -4.12 -5.28
N PHE A 233 -13.85 -3.01 -4.90
CA PHE A 233 -12.40 -2.96 -4.71
C PHE A 233 -11.91 -3.81 -3.54
N TYR A 234 -12.68 -3.91 -2.47
CA TYR A 234 -12.33 -4.79 -1.34
C TYR A 234 -12.52 -6.27 -1.67
N LEU A 235 -13.64 -6.61 -2.32
CA LEU A 235 -13.95 -7.99 -2.68
C LEU A 235 -13.06 -8.51 -3.82
N PHE A 236 -12.58 -7.63 -4.70
CA PHE A 236 -11.71 -8.03 -5.80
C PHE A 236 -10.49 -8.80 -5.32
N TYR A 237 -9.85 -8.33 -4.21
CA TYR A 237 -8.61 -8.92 -3.73
C TYR A 237 -8.77 -10.41 -3.33
N PRO A 238 -9.67 -10.81 -2.44
CA PRO A 238 -9.83 -12.23 -2.12
C PRO A 238 -10.40 -13.04 -3.29
N VAL A 239 -11.32 -12.47 -4.08
CA VAL A 239 -11.99 -13.20 -5.17
C VAL A 239 -11.01 -13.55 -6.29
N HIS A 240 -10.21 -12.60 -6.78
CA HIS A 240 -9.27 -12.90 -7.87
C HIS A 240 -8.19 -13.92 -7.45
N LEU A 241 -7.76 -13.90 -6.18
CA LEU A 241 -6.80 -14.90 -5.66
C LEU A 241 -7.39 -16.31 -5.67
N ILE A 242 -8.67 -16.48 -5.27
CA ILE A 242 -9.35 -17.76 -5.37
C ILE A 242 -9.44 -18.21 -6.83
N VAL A 243 -9.84 -17.31 -7.74
CA VAL A 243 -9.92 -17.63 -9.17
C VAL A 243 -8.56 -18.07 -9.72
N LEU A 244 -7.51 -17.34 -9.41
CA LEU A 244 -6.15 -17.69 -9.86
C LEU A 244 -5.68 -19.03 -9.28
N TYR A 245 -6.00 -19.32 -8.02
CA TYR A 245 -5.72 -20.62 -7.42
C TYR A 245 -6.44 -21.77 -8.13
N LEU A 246 -7.71 -21.58 -8.50
CA LEU A 246 -8.51 -22.63 -9.17
C LEU A 246 -8.10 -22.89 -10.63
N ILE A 247 -7.51 -21.90 -11.32
CA ILE A 247 -7.05 -22.04 -12.72
C ILE A 247 -5.57 -22.37 -12.85
N ALA A 248 -4.80 -22.28 -11.74
CA ALA A 248 -3.40 -22.69 -11.73
C ALA A 248 -3.31 -24.23 -11.93
N PRO A 249 -2.33 -24.71 -12.75
CA PRO A 249 -2.15 -26.14 -13.02
C PRO A 249 -1.70 -26.93 -11.81
#